data_ecfcffc80d89248f14d8b1faed36a20c
#
_entry.id   ecfcffc80d89248f14d8b1faed36a20c
#
_cell.length_a   1.000
_cell.length_b   1.000
_cell.length_c   1.000
_cell.angle_alpha   90.00
_cell.angle_beta   90.00
_cell.angle_gamma   90.00
#
_symmetry.space_group_name_H-M   'P 1'
#
loop_
_entity.id
_entity.type
_entity.pdbx_description
1 polymer ?
#
loop_
_entity_poly.entity_id
_entity_poly.type
_entity_poly.pdbx_seq_one_letter_code
_entity_poly.pdbx_strand_id
1 'polypeptide(L)'
;MTSPYATLAYNPIRDNDKLPVLVRLASPSDASLVYSTWLRSYADQNKDQHRGILYKSHRKIIRNLMEKSVTVMAVMDDDPNQIFAWMCGLRVESGPLLVHYCYVKDAFRRLGLANLLLKYFEHRQGEPIICSHKGYVYKSLRDRYNLFYVPQVREPLGVDKFRDGKWKL
;
A
#
# COMPACT_ATOMS: atom_id res chain seq x y z
N MET A 1 11.12 23.74 -11.64
CA MET A 1 10.33 22.49 -11.77
C MET A 1 10.50 21.72 -10.47
N THR A 2 9.52 21.78 -9.58
CA THR A 2 9.53 21.02 -8.32
C THR A 2 9.28 19.55 -8.64
N SER A 3 10.18 18.68 -8.20
CA SER A 3 10.07 17.23 -8.32
C SER A 3 8.68 16.77 -7.81
N PRO A 4 7.96 15.88 -8.53
CA PRO A 4 6.69 15.33 -8.08
C PRO A 4 6.85 14.35 -6.90
N TYR A 5 8.04 14.25 -6.35
CA TYR A 5 8.37 13.37 -5.23
C TYR A 5 8.34 14.18 -3.94
N ALA A 6 7.28 14.01 -3.15
CA ALA A 6 7.29 14.49 -1.78
C ALA A 6 8.38 13.73 -1.02
N THR A 7 9.51 14.38 -0.81
CA THR A 7 10.63 13.83 -0.04
C THR A 7 10.25 13.84 1.42
N LEU A 8 9.67 12.76 1.92
CA LEU A 8 9.63 12.48 3.35
C LEU A 8 10.88 11.68 3.68
N ALA A 9 11.98 12.38 4.00
CA ALA A 9 13.15 11.75 4.57
C ALA A 9 12.74 11.13 5.93
N TYR A 10 12.63 9.81 5.98
CA TYR A 10 12.32 9.07 7.19
C TYR A 10 13.58 8.35 7.68
N ASN A 11 13.91 8.59 8.94
CA ASN A 11 14.91 7.87 9.68
C ASN A 11 14.22 6.80 10.54
N PRO A 12 14.20 5.52 10.17
CA PRO A 12 13.80 4.48 11.10
C PRO A 12 14.83 4.37 12.18
N ILE A 13 14.44 4.71 13.40
CA ILE A 13 15.31 4.68 14.59
C ILE A 13 15.54 3.21 14.97
N ARG A 14 16.70 2.70 14.66
CA ARG A 14 17.48 1.78 15.48
C ARG A 14 18.94 2.03 15.14
N ASP A 15 19.73 2.33 16.15
CA ASP A 15 21.16 2.54 16.16
C ASP A 15 21.95 2.27 14.85
N ASN A 16 22.54 3.32 14.33
CA ASN A 16 23.66 3.42 13.37
C ASN A 16 23.47 3.02 11.89
N ASP A 17 22.46 2.24 11.48
CA ASP A 17 22.21 1.98 10.05
C ASP A 17 20.96 2.71 9.57
N LYS A 18 21.15 3.97 9.18
CA LYS A 18 20.09 4.79 8.56
C LYS A 18 19.82 4.27 7.16
N LEU A 19 18.73 3.49 6.99
CA LEU A 19 18.26 3.17 5.66
C LEU A 19 17.68 4.45 5.02
N PRO A 20 18.32 5.01 3.98
CA PRO A 20 17.80 6.20 3.30
C PRO A 20 16.56 5.79 2.50
N VAL A 21 15.37 6.18 2.99
CA VAL A 21 14.11 5.81 2.38
C VAL A 21 13.38 7.04 1.86
N LEU A 22 13.02 6.99 0.59
CA LEU A 22 12.14 7.95 -0.09
C LEU A 22 10.76 7.34 -0.28
N VAL A 23 9.71 8.12 -0.10
CA VAL A 23 8.34 7.72 -0.51
C VAL A 23 7.98 8.44 -1.79
N ARG A 24 7.60 7.68 -2.81
CA ARG A 24 7.15 8.18 -4.11
C ARG A 24 5.82 7.55 -4.54
N LEU A 25 5.15 8.20 -5.47
CA LEU A 25 4.04 7.56 -6.19
C LEU A 25 4.56 6.37 -7.00
N ALA A 26 3.72 5.36 -7.12
CA ALA A 26 4.01 4.26 -8.01
C ALA A 26 3.93 4.70 -9.47
N SER A 27 4.79 4.10 -10.31
CA SER A 27 4.84 4.30 -11.76
C SER A 27 4.36 3.05 -12.51
N PRO A 28 4.05 3.12 -13.80
CA PRO A 28 3.69 1.93 -14.59
C PRO A 28 4.72 0.80 -14.53
N SER A 29 6.01 1.11 -14.36
CA SER A 29 7.08 0.12 -14.21
C SER A 29 6.97 -0.71 -12.92
N ASP A 30 6.30 -0.20 -11.89
CA ASP A 30 6.10 -0.90 -10.61
C ASP A 30 4.95 -1.92 -10.67
N ALA A 31 4.13 -1.89 -11.72
CA ALA A 31 2.91 -2.69 -11.83
C ALA A 31 3.17 -4.20 -11.65
N SER A 32 4.25 -4.73 -12.23
CA SER A 32 4.58 -6.15 -12.13
C SER A 32 4.88 -6.57 -10.69
N LEU A 33 5.55 -5.74 -9.90
CA LEU A 33 5.81 -5.98 -8.48
C LEU A 33 4.50 -5.96 -7.69
N VAL A 34 3.65 -4.95 -7.91
CA VAL A 34 2.36 -4.82 -7.23
C VAL A 34 1.50 -6.05 -7.51
N TYR A 35 1.32 -6.42 -8.78
CA TYR A 35 0.53 -7.60 -9.14
C TYR A 35 1.09 -8.89 -8.55
N SER A 36 2.40 -9.13 -8.66
CA SER A 36 3.01 -10.37 -8.20
C SER A 36 2.90 -10.55 -6.69
N THR A 37 3.14 -9.50 -5.92
CA THR A 37 3.10 -9.56 -4.45
C THR A 37 1.66 -9.65 -3.93
N TRP A 38 0.74 -8.89 -4.50
CA TRP A 38 -0.68 -8.90 -4.10
C TRP A 38 -1.36 -10.23 -4.46
N LEU A 39 -1.20 -10.69 -5.71
CA LEU A 39 -1.79 -11.96 -6.16
C LEU A 39 -1.26 -13.16 -5.39
N ARG A 40 0.06 -13.20 -5.11
CA ARG A 40 0.66 -14.26 -4.30
C ARG A 40 0.05 -14.31 -2.90
N SER A 41 0.00 -13.17 -2.22
CA SER A 41 -0.58 -13.09 -0.89
C SER A 41 -2.06 -13.48 -0.87
N TYR A 42 -2.81 -13.11 -1.90
CA TYR A 42 -4.22 -13.48 -2.02
C TYR A 42 -4.39 -14.98 -2.28
N ALA A 43 -3.58 -15.57 -3.14
CA ALA A 43 -3.60 -17.01 -3.42
C ALA A 43 -3.22 -17.85 -2.19
N ASP A 44 -2.25 -17.38 -1.39
CA ASP A 44 -1.83 -18.08 -0.17
C ASP A 44 -2.92 -18.12 0.91
N GLN A 45 -3.87 -17.19 0.85
CA GLN A 45 -5.03 -17.16 1.75
C GLN A 45 -6.25 -17.90 1.21
N ASN A 46 -6.24 -18.27 -0.09
CA ASN A 46 -7.35 -18.94 -0.79
C ASN A 46 -6.83 -20.22 -1.46
N LYS A 47 -6.19 -21.08 -0.68
CA LYS A 47 -5.49 -22.29 -1.16
C LYS A 47 -6.44 -23.34 -1.77
N ASP A 48 -7.70 -23.29 -1.39
CA ASP A 48 -8.80 -24.14 -1.87
C ASP A 48 -9.30 -23.75 -3.25
N GLN A 49 -8.92 -22.57 -3.76
CA GLN A 49 -9.35 -22.07 -5.06
C GLN A 49 -8.32 -22.39 -6.16
N HIS A 50 -8.83 -22.62 -7.38
CA HIS A 50 -7.97 -22.84 -8.54
C HIS A 50 -7.17 -21.59 -8.89
N ARG A 51 -5.83 -21.63 -8.73
CA ARG A 51 -4.93 -20.46 -8.85
C ARG A 51 -5.08 -19.69 -10.16
N GLY A 52 -5.23 -20.38 -11.29
CA GLY A 52 -5.35 -19.73 -12.60
C GLY A 52 -6.62 -18.88 -12.72
N ILE A 53 -7.75 -19.39 -12.23
CA ILE A 53 -9.03 -18.65 -12.21
C ILE A 53 -8.94 -17.49 -11.23
N LEU A 54 -8.38 -17.75 -10.03
CA LEU A 54 -8.17 -16.76 -9.00
C LEU A 54 -7.34 -15.57 -9.53
N TYR A 55 -6.19 -15.85 -10.16
CA TYR A 55 -5.32 -14.80 -10.69
C TYR A 55 -5.99 -13.99 -11.79
N LYS A 56 -6.70 -14.64 -12.71
CA LYS A 56 -7.40 -13.97 -13.80
C LYS A 56 -8.49 -13.01 -13.29
N SER A 57 -9.30 -13.47 -12.33
CA SER A 57 -10.39 -12.66 -11.75
C SER A 57 -9.84 -11.55 -10.84
N HIS A 58 -8.89 -11.89 -9.97
CA HIS A 58 -8.37 -10.94 -8.98
C HIS A 58 -7.49 -9.86 -9.61
N ARG A 59 -6.79 -10.17 -10.72
CA ARG A 59 -6.01 -9.19 -11.48
C ARG A 59 -6.87 -8.02 -11.98
N LYS A 60 -8.12 -8.29 -12.40
CA LYS A 60 -9.06 -7.24 -12.79
C LYS A 60 -9.45 -6.35 -11.61
N ILE A 61 -9.66 -6.95 -10.44
CA ILE A 61 -9.97 -6.22 -9.20
C ILE A 61 -8.79 -5.32 -8.82
N ILE A 62 -7.56 -5.85 -8.80
CA ILE A 62 -6.36 -5.07 -8.47
C ILE A 62 -6.21 -3.90 -9.43
N ARG A 63 -6.36 -4.12 -10.74
CA ARG A 63 -6.29 -3.05 -11.75
C ARG A 63 -7.28 -1.93 -11.42
N ASN A 64 -8.55 -2.27 -11.23
CA ASN A 64 -9.60 -1.30 -10.91
C ASN A 64 -9.29 -0.51 -9.61
N LEU A 65 -8.77 -1.19 -8.58
CA LEU A 65 -8.38 -0.54 -7.34
C LEU A 65 -7.19 0.42 -7.54
N MET A 66 -6.17 0.02 -8.30
CA MET A 66 -5.02 0.87 -8.60
C MET A 66 -5.41 2.10 -9.43
N GLU A 67 -6.36 1.96 -10.37
CA GLU A 67 -6.86 3.08 -11.17
C GLU A 67 -7.68 4.09 -10.37
N LYS A 68 -8.37 3.63 -9.32
CA LYS A 68 -9.26 4.45 -8.48
C LYS A 68 -8.63 4.91 -7.18
N SER A 69 -7.47 4.42 -6.83
CA SER A 69 -6.78 4.70 -5.57
C SER A 69 -5.36 5.17 -5.82
N VAL A 70 -4.68 5.59 -4.77
CA VAL A 70 -3.28 5.99 -4.82
C VAL A 70 -2.39 4.82 -4.40
N THR A 71 -1.36 4.54 -5.17
CA THR A 71 -0.33 3.56 -4.81
C THR A 71 0.98 4.28 -4.55
N VAL A 72 1.54 4.09 -3.37
CA VAL A 72 2.81 4.68 -2.93
C VAL A 72 3.86 3.62 -2.66
N MET A 73 5.10 3.96 -2.94
CA MET A 73 6.28 3.11 -2.79
C MET A 73 7.24 3.70 -1.78
N ALA A 74 7.75 2.88 -0.88
CA ALA A 74 8.94 3.19 -0.08
C ALA A 74 10.16 2.56 -0.77
N VAL A 75 11.06 3.39 -1.24
CA VAL A 75 12.21 3.02 -2.08
C VAL A 75 13.51 3.51 -1.48
N MET A 76 14.65 3.00 -1.96
CA MET A 76 15.95 3.55 -1.65
C MET A 76 16.07 4.97 -2.22
N ASP A 77 16.64 5.89 -1.47
CA ASP A 77 16.75 7.31 -1.88
C ASP A 77 17.65 7.50 -3.11
N ASP A 78 18.76 6.78 -3.15
CA ASP A 78 19.73 6.81 -4.25
C ASP A 78 19.44 5.81 -5.39
N ASP A 79 18.53 4.85 -5.17
CA ASP A 79 18.05 3.91 -6.18
C ASP A 79 16.52 3.70 -6.10
N PRO A 80 15.72 4.53 -6.78
CA PRO A 80 14.27 4.45 -6.75
C PRO A 80 13.67 3.14 -7.28
N ASN A 81 14.47 2.28 -7.90
CA ASN A 81 14.04 0.96 -8.35
C ASN A 81 14.15 -0.09 -7.23
N GLN A 82 14.92 0.18 -6.20
CA GLN A 82 15.02 -0.67 -5.03
C GLN A 82 13.85 -0.41 -4.08
N ILE A 83 12.77 -1.15 -4.28
CA ILE A 83 11.51 -1.01 -3.53
C ILE A 83 11.59 -1.87 -2.26
N PHE A 84 11.28 -1.29 -1.10
CA PHE A 84 11.22 -1.96 0.20
C PHE A 84 9.79 -2.31 0.62
N ALA A 85 8.85 -1.41 0.33
CA ALA A 85 7.44 -1.55 0.69
C ALA A 85 6.55 -0.76 -0.26
N TRP A 86 5.26 -1.09 -0.28
CA TRP A 86 4.27 -0.30 -0.99
C TRP A 86 2.88 -0.42 -0.35
N MET A 87 2.03 0.56 -0.62
CA MET A 87 0.66 0.60 -0.12
C MET A 87 -0.26 1.16 -1.20
N CYS A 88 -1.41 0.51 -1.39
CA CYS A 88 -2.50 1.01 -2.22
C CYS A 88 -3.66 1.41 -1.30
N GLY A 89 -4.10 2.65 -1.39
CA GLY A 89 -5.14 3.17 -0.52
C GLY A 89 -5.77 4.45 -1.04
N LEU A 90 -6.73 4.93 -0.28
CA LEU A 90 -7.52 6.10 -0.61
C LEU A 90 -7.86 6.88 0.66
N ARG A 91 -7.53 8.16 0.71
CA ARG A 91 -7.98 9.06 1.77
C ARG A 91 -9.34 9.63 1.39
N VAL A 92 -10.38 9.20 2.10
CA VAL A 92 -11.72 9.75 1.92
C VAL A 92 -11.79 11.12 2.59
N GLU A 93 -12.31 12.12 1.89
CA GLU A 93 -12.50 13.46 2.45
C GLU A 93 -13.43 13.39 3.67
N SER A 94 -12.97 13.92 4.82
CA SER A 94 -13.69 13.85 6.09
C SER A 94 -14.06 12.45 6.59
N GLY A 95 -13.45 11.40 6.02
CA GLY A 95 -13.69 10.00 6.35
C GLY A 95 -12.44 9.24 6.77
N PRO A 96 -12.56 7.94 7.05
CA PRO A 96 -11.46 7.08 7.42
C PRO A 96 -10.51 6.84 6.24
N LEU A 97 -9.27 6.44 6.54
CA LEU A 97 -8.34 5.95 5.54
C LEU A 97 -8.78 4.55 5.07
N LEU A 98 -8.94 4.38 3.76
CA LEU A 98 -9.17 3.09 3.13
C LEU A 98 -7.84 2.54 2.61
N VAL A 99 -7.44 1.37 3.10
CA VAL A 99 -6.24 0.65 2.62
C VAL A 99 -6.67 -0.63 1.94
N HIS A 100 -6.37 -0.76 0.65
CA HIS A 100 -6.66 -1.97 -0.09
C HIS A 100 -5.62 -3.04 0.18
N TYR A 101 -4.35 -2.65 0.16
CA TYR A 101 -3.25 -3.56 0.41
C TYR A 101 -1.99 -2.82 0.86
N CYS A 102 -1.23 -3.46 1.74
CA CYS A 102 0.09 -3.01 2.16
C CYS A 102 1.05 -4.19 2.12
N TYR A 103 2.21 -3.98 1.50
CA TYR A 103 3.29 -4.96 1.41
C TYR A 103 4.59 -4.37 1.93
N VAL A 104 5.29 -5.14 2.74
CA VAL A 104 6.67 -4.85 3.17
C VAL A 104 7.50 -6.10 2.93
N LYS A 105 8.60 -5.98 2.19
CA LYS A 105 9.54 -7.08 1.98
C LYS A 105 10.02 -7.63 3.33
N ASP A 106 10.16 -8.94 3.43
CA ASP A 106 10.42 -9.64 4.70
C ASP A 106 11.66 -9.12 5.42
N ALA A 107 12.74 -8.88 4.69
CA ALA A 107 14.00 -8.37 5.23
C ALA A 107 13.89 -6.94 5.84
N PHE A 108 12.85 -6.19 5.47
CA PHE A 108 12.63 -4.79 5.89
C PHE A 108 11.42 -4.63 6.82
N ARG A 109 10.85 -5.73 7.30
CA ARG A 109 9.77 -5.69 8.29
C ARG A 109 10.28 -5.19 9.64
N ARG A 110 9.36 -4.59 10.41
CA ARG A 110 9.63 -3.99 11.74
C ARG A 110 10.53 -2.75 11.72
N LEU A 111 10.89 -2.24 10.54
CA LEU A 111 11.65 -0.99 10.38
C LEU A 111 10.76 0.26 10.25
N GLY A 112 9.46 0.16 10.53
CA GLY A 112 8.55 1.31 10.50
C GLY A 112 8.03 1.71 9.11
N LEU A 113 8.34 0.95 8.04
CA LEU A 113 7.97 1.29 6.66
C LEU A 113 6.45 1.40 6.45
N ALA A 114 5.64 0.54 7.09
CA ALA A 114 4.19 0.66 7.03
C ALA A 114 3.69 1.98 7.64
N ASN A 115 4.28 2.40 8.78
CA ASN A 115 3.95 3.70 9.39
C ASN A 115 4.35 4.87 8.49
N LEU A 116 5.49 4.75 7.79
CA LEU A 116 5.93 5.75 6.83
C LEU A 116 4.92 5.91 5.69
N LEU A 117 4.45 4.80 5.11
CA LEU A 117 3.43 4.82 4.07
C LEU A 117 2.10 5.37 4.58
N LEU A 118 1.70 5.04 5.81
CA LEU A 118 0.49 5.60 6.44
C LEU A 118 0.61 7.12 6.64
N LYS A 119 1.79 7.65 6.99
CA LYS A 119 2.03 9.09 7.10
C LYS A 119 1.82 9.81 5.77
N TYR A 120 2.17 9.19 4.65
CA TYR A 120 1.88 9.75 3.32
C TYR A 120 0.39 10.00 3.10
N PHE A 121 -0.47 9.13 3.63
CA PHE A 121 -1.92 9.31 3.63
C PHE A 121 -2.43 10.18 4.78
N GLU A 122 -1.55 10.88 5.49
CA GLU A 122 -1.89 11.72 6.66
C GLU A 122 -2.69 10.98 7.75
N HIS A 123 -2.44 9.67 7.89
CA HIS A 123 -3.09 8.86 8.92
C HIS A 123 -2.63 9.31 10.31
N ARG A 124 -3.59 9.52 11.20
CA ARG A 124 -3.34 9.90 12.61
C ARG A 124 -3.39 8.65 13.49
N GLN A 125 -2.56 8.65 14.54
CA GLN A 125 -2.57 7.53 15.49
C GLN A 125 -3.96 7.37 16.12
N GLY A 126 -4.48 6.13 16.15
CA GLY A 126 -5.81 5.80 16.68
C GLY A 126 -6.96 6.02 15.68
N GLU A 127 -6.71 6.68 14.56
CA GLU A 127 -7.72 6.82 13.51
C GLU A 127 -8.05 5.43 12.91
N PRO A 128 -9.35 5.11 12.69
CA PRO A 128 -9.71 3.84 12.08
C PRO A 128 -9.22 3.73 10.65
N ILE A 129 -8.71 2.55 10.29
CA ILE A 129 -8.34 2.20 8.92
C ILE A 129 -9.32 1.14 8.43
N ILE A 130 -9.98 1.40 7.32
CA ILE A 130 -10.82 0.41 6.64
C ILE A 130 -9.96 -0.39 5.67
N CYS A 131 -10.00 -1.73 5.76
CA CYS A 131 -9.29 -2.62 4.85
C CYS A 131 -10.28 -3.36 3.95
N SER A 132 -10.08 -3.30 2.64
CA SER A 132 -10.88 -4.09 1.68
C SER A 132 -10.37 -5.52 1.49
N HIS A 133 -9.13 -5.79 1.87
CA HIS A 133 -8.49 -7.11 1.80
C HIS A 133 -7.82 -7.45 3.13
N LYS A 134 -7.91 -8.70 3.54
CA LYS A 134 -7.12 -9.21 4.66
C LYS A 134 -5.75 -9.62 4.14
N GLY A 135 -4.70 -8.99 4.63
CA GLY A 135 -3.34 -9.44 4.45
C GLY A 135 -2.98 -10.54 5.44
N TYR A 136 -1.87 -11.25 5.20
CA TYR A 136 -1.37 -12.32 6.07
C TYR A 136 -1.24 -11.89 7.54
N VAL A 137 -0.82 -10.65 7.76
CA VAL A 137 -0.60 -10.09 9.10
C VAL A 137 -1.81 -9.32 9.67
N TYR A 138 -2.98 -9.38 9.02
CA TYR A 138 -4.16 -8.62 9.45
C TYR A 138 -4.49 -8.81 10.93
N LYS A 139 -4.52 -10.08 11.39
CA LYS A 139 -4.87 -10.40 12.79
C LYS A 139 -3.90 -9.76 13.80
N SER A 140 -2.61 -9.78 13.50
CA SER A 140 -1.59 -9.22 14.40
C SER A 140 -1.50 -7.69 14.37
N LEU A 141 -2.02 -7.06 13.33
CA LEU A 141 -1.98 -5.60 13.18
C LEU A 141 -3.31 -4.93 13.51
N ARG A 142 -4.40 -5.70 13.58
CA ARG A 142 -5.76 -5.18 13.74
C ARG A 142 -5.88 -4.20 14.92
N ASP A 143 -5.44 -4.64 16.09
CA ASP A 143 -5.62 -3.84 17.31
C ASP A 143 -4.61 -2.67 17.37
N ARG A 144 -3.39 -2.88 16.85
CA ARG A 144 -2.34 -1.85 16.81
C ARG A 144 -2.70 -0.66 15.91
N TYR A 145 -3.36 -0.93 14.77
CA TYR A 145 -3.68 0.09 13.77
C TYR A 145 -5.18 0.37 13.66
N ASN A 146 -6.00 -0.12 14.61
CA ASN A 146 -7.45 0.06 14.58
C ASN A 146 -8.07 -0.32 13.22
N LEU A 147 -7.75 -1.56 12.73
CA LEU A 147 -8.15 -2.02 11.41
C LEU A 147 -9.55 -2.62 11.41
N PHE A 148 -10.40 -2.17 10.48
CA PHE A 148 -11.72 -2.72 10.22
C PHE A 148 -11.76 -3.35 8.82
N TYR A 149 -12.11 -4.62 8.75
CA TYR A 149 -12.24 -5.33 7.48
C TYR A 149 -13.63 -5.16 6.90
N VAL A 150 -13.72 -4.53 5.73
CA VAL A 150 -14.96 -4.29 4.99
C VAL A 150 -14.74 -4.69 3.52
N PRO A 151 -14.97 -5.97 3.15
CA PRO A 151 -14.66 -6.49 1.81
C PRO A 151 -15.48 -5.84 0.70
N GLN A 152 -16.62 -5.24 1.04
CA GLN A 152 -17.51 -4.58 0.09
C GLN A 152 -16.97 -3.24 -0.39
N VAL A 153 -16.08 -2.60 0.37
CA VAL A 153 -15.49 -1.30 0.02
C VAL A 153 -14.37 -1.50 -1.00
N ARG A 154 -14.75 -1.81 -2.24
CA ARG A 154 -13.85 -1.94 -3.39
C ARG A 154 -14.00 -0.76 -4.36
N GLU A 155 -14.84 0.21 -4.00
CA GLU A 155 -15.03 1.45 -4.74
C GLU A 155 -14.76 2.65 -3.84
N PRO A 156 -14.19 3.75 -4.38
CA PRO A 156 -13.93 4.93 -3.59
C PRO A 156 -15.23 5.54 -3.08
N LEU A 157 -15.29 5.79 -1.77
CA LEU A 157 -16.43 6.41 -1.08
C LEU A 157 -16.37 7.95 -1.10
N GLY A 158 -15.72 8.55 -2.09
CA GLY A 158 -15.60 10.01 -2.20
C GLY A 158 -14.46 10.47 -3.10
N VAL A 159 -14.17 11.76 -3.07
CA VAL A 159 -13.07 12.37 -3.83
C VAL A 159 -11.77 12.22 -3.04
N ASP A 160 -10.76 11.66 -3.69
CA ASP A 160 -9.43 11.49 -3.12
C ASP A 160 -8.62 12.78 -3.26
N LYS A 161 -8.17 13.36 -2.16
CA LYS A 161 -7.31 14.55 -2.17
C LYS A 161 -5.88 14.28 -2.67
N PHE A 162 -5.48 13.00 -2.79
CA PHE A 162 -4.17 12.58 -3.31
C PHE A 162 -4.18 12.16 -4.77
N ARG A 163 -5.26 12.44 -5.50
CA ARG A 163 -5.53 11.89 -6.83
C ARG A 163 -4.79 12.58 -7.98
N ASP A 164 -3.59 13.08 -7.78
CA ASP A 164 -2.82 13.75 -8.83
C ASP A 164 -2.07 12.81 -9.79
N GLY A 165 -2.20 11.51 -9.63
CA GLY A 165 -1.52 10.53 -10.46
C GLY A 165 -2.41 9.36 -10.88
N LYS A 166 -3.31 9.57 -11.83
CA LYS A 166 -4.06 8.44 -12.43
C LYS A 166 -3.11 7.55 -13.23
N TRP A 167 -3.06 6.29 -12.87
CA TRP A 167 -2.55 5.26 -13.74
C TRP A 167 -3.44 5.16 -14.99
N LYS A 168 -2.89 5.47 -16.14
CA LYS A 168 -3.40 4.94 -17.41
C LYS A 168 -2.56 3.71 -17.71
N LEU A 169 -3.09 2.55 -17.41
CA LEU A 169 -2.54 1.25 -17.82
C LEU A 169 -3.00 0.93 -19.22
#